data_f7f807cc98ae5bbdecbaa4f09a09d9f1
#
_entry.id   f7f807cc98ae5bbdecbaa4f09a09d9f1
#
_cell.length_a   1.000
_cell.length_b   1.000
_cell.length_c   1.000
_cell.angle_alpha   90.00
_cell.angle_beta   90.00
_cell.angle_gamma   90.00
#
_symmetry.space_group_name_H-M   'P 1'
#
loop_
_entity.id
_entity.type
_entity.pdbx_description
1 polymer ?
#
loop_
_entity_poly.entity_id
_entity_poly.type
_entity_poly.pdbx_seq_one_letter_code
_entity_poly.pdbx_strand_id
1 'polypeptide(L)'
;KGICVKLGYDHALSACFDPLSLSYRAVWDGWVRFEPFRWGCSRGANIEGNPWFTLNKAEMPEDGNYLGFHRFGKRVVFEYEIGKTRIQDEPWATKNTFFRRIDLLNQSEKITLPCKLTDEAIKVSFIETKGIEDIRWENGEIIAEGIQKKAYFIVRISKESAHSDEAHAIAHLKSERKLQKRWNEILKVPGKLGKPAGTSRYAIDTLTVPYDNPYKTVMQLTSLAFLPNGNALVATLPGDIWLVKGIDQDLKNVTWQRYATGFNQPIGIHVDEDGVFVLDRGQIYLLHDRNGDEEVDHYEKYANDFGSYDRSHTHTFGLHRTADKAFHFIQRTDIFRTDRDRTTQKIASGVRNCMGVGGTDDYFWAAPQEGTWTPTSAILEVVRGEEYGLAGKNISAPLCFIPRGVDNSTGGMLEVTSDKWGPFMGSHIGLSYGSGTHYLILRDATSIRPQGAVVP
;
A
#
# COMPACT_ATOMS: atom_id res chain seq x y z
N LYS A 1 3.05 -8.84 -7.77
CA LYS A 1 2.10 -8.42 -6.73
C LYS A 1 0.70 -8.56 -7.28
N GLY A 2 -0.19 -9.26 -6.58
CA GLY A 2 -1.59 -9.42 -6.98
C GLY A 2 -2.53 -8.70 -6.02
N ILE A 3 -3.63 -8.19 -6.54
CA ILE A 3 -4.73 -7.61 -5.76
C ILE A 3 -5.84 -8.63 -5.75
N CYS A 4 -6.13 -9.19 -4.56
CA CYS A 4 -7.15 -10.23 -4.39
C CYS A 4 -8.47 -9.61 -3.96
N VAL A 5 -9.55 -10.01 -4.62
CA VAL A 5 -10.91 -9.53 -4.36
C VAL A 5 -11.87 -10.69 -4.19
N LYS A 6 -12.80 -10.58 -3.23
CA LYS A 6 -13.95 -11.46 -3.07
C LYS A 6 -15.06 -11.01 -4.01
N LEU A 7 -15.67 -11.96 -4.69
CA LEU A 7 -16.63 -11.71 -5.75
C LEU A 7 -17.98 -12.39 -5.48
N GLY A 8 -19.05 -11.82 -6.05
CA GLY A 8 -20.40 -12.34 -5.96
C GLY A 8 -21.13 -11.92 -4.69
N TYR A 9 -22.45 -12.14 -4.67
CA TYR A 9 -23.28 -11.81 -3.52
C TYR A 9 -22.93 -12.63 -2.29
N ASP A 10 -22.61 -13.91 -2.50
CA ASP A 10 -22.28 -14.88 -1.45
C ASP A 10 -20.78 -15.05 -1.24
N HIS A 11 -19.97 -14.16 -1.85
CA HIS A 11 -18.52 -14.30 -1.87
C HIS A 11 -18.07 -15.67 -2.40
N ALA A 12 -18.76 -16.17 -3.43
CA ALA A 12 -18.59 -17.51 -3.96
C ALA A 12 -17.19 -17.77 -4.51
N LEU A 13 -16.63 -16.77 -5.20
CA LEU A 13 -15.27 -16.85 -5.76
C LEU A 13 -14.38 -15.70 -5.30
N SER A 14 -13.11 -15.91 -5.43
CA SER A 14 -12.07 -14.90 -5.29
C SER A 14 -11.30 -14.78 -6.60
N ALA A 15 -10.83 -13.59 -6.92
CA ALA A 15 -9.95 -13.36 -8.06
C ALA A 15 -8.72 -12.56 -7.64
N CYS A 16 -7.61 -12.83 -8.30
CA CYS A 16 -6.36 -12.10 -8.12
C CYS A 16 -5.99 -11.38 -9.42
N PHE A 17 -6.08 -10.05 -9.41
CA PHE A 17 -5.62 -9.20 -10.51
C PHE A 17 -4.14 -8.86 -10.31
N ASP A 18 -3.36 -8.98 -11.37
CA ASP A 18 -1.93 -8.65 -11.38
C ASP A 18 -1.68 -7.32 -12.10
N PRO A 19 -1.35 -6.24 -11.36
CA PRO A 19 -1.03 -4.95 -11.96
C PRO A 19 0.16 -4.95 -12.92
N LEU A 20 1.05 -5.95 -12.81
CA LEU A 20 2.24 -6.06 -13.67
C LEU A 20 1.98 -6.83 -14.98
N SER A 21 0.82 -7.39 -15.16
CA SER A 21 0.43 -8.06 -16.41
C SER A 21 -0.95 -7.62 -16.91
N LEU A 22 -1.61 -6.71 -16.19
CA LEU A 22 -2.97 -6.22 -16.47
C LEU A 22 -3.98 -7.34 -16.68
N SER A 23 -3.82 -8.43 -15.92
CA SER A 23 -4.62 -9.65 -16.09
C SER A 23 -4.92 -10.33 -14.76
N TYR A 24 -5.90 -11.22 -14.77
CA TYR A 24 -6.19 -12.06 -13.60
C TYR A 24 -5.26 -13.27 -13.58
N ARG A 25 -4.60 -13.51 -12.45
CA ARG A 25 -3.66 -14.62 -12.23
C ARG A 25 -4.34 -15.89 -11.79
N ALA A 26 -5.42 -15.76 -11.04
CA ALA A 26 -6.19 -16.88 -10.54
C ALA A 26 -7.62 -16.47 -10.23
N VAL A 27 -8.53 -17.44 -10.33
CA VAL A 27 -9.89 -17.40 -9.77
C VAL A 27 -10.07 -18.71 -8.99
N TRP A 28 -10.59 -18.64 -7.75
CA TRP A 28 -10.73 -19.81 -6.89
C TRP A 28 -11.93 -19.68 -5.94
N ASP A 29 -12.40 -20.78 -5.39
CA ASP A 29 -13.30 -20.81 -4.25
C ASP A 29 -12.48 -20.66 -2.96
N GLY A 30 -12.91 -19.80 -2.04
CA GLY A 30 -12.18 -19.56 -0.80
C GLY A 30 -11.52 -18.19 -0.71
N TRP A 31 -10.41 -18.07 0.00
CA TRP A 31 -9.72 -16.80 0.23
C TRP A 31 -8.21 -16.93 0.16
N VAL A 32 -7.50 -15.95 0.68
CA VAL A 32 -6.05 -16.01 0.85
C VAL A 32 -5.70 -16.37 2.28
N ARG A 33 -4.72 -17.22 2.45
CA ARG A 33 -4.12 -17.56 3.72
C ARG A 33 -2.70 -17.02 3.77
N PHE A 34 -2.40 -16.28 4.82
CA PHE A 34 -1.04 -15.86 5.11
C PHE A 34 -0.36 -16.92 5.98
N GLU A 35 0.71 -17.50 5.50
CA GLU A 35 1.49 -18.45 6.30
C GLU A 35 2.20 -17.69 7.42
N PRO A 36 1.95 -18.08 8.69
CA PRO A 36 2.65 -17.46 9.80
C PRO A 36 4.14 -17.77 9.74
N PHE A 37 4.94 -16.77 10.00
CA PHE A 37 6.38 -16.89 10.14
C PHE A 37 6.82 -16.24 11.45
N ARG A 38 8.11 -16.37 11.80
CA ARG A 38 8.65 -15.78 13.02
C ARG A 38 8.33 -14.27 13.10
N TRP A 39 8.06 -13.79 14.29
CA TRP A 39 7.85 -12.37 14.59
C TRP A 39 6.57 -11.76 14.02
N GLY A 40 5.55 -12.56 13.76
CA GLY A 40 4.29 -12.07 13.20
C GLY A 40 4.34 -11.71 11.71
N CYS A 41 5.49 -11.91 11.05
CA CYS A 41 5.59 -11.75 9.61
C CYS A 41 4.95 -12.92 8.87
N SER A 42 4.49 -12.73 7.63
CA SER A 42 4.08 -13.81 6.75
C SER A 42 5.12 -14.06 5.66
N ARG A 43 5.17 -15.30 5.17
CA ARG A 43 5.99 -15.66 4.00
C ARG A 43 5.36 -15.28 2.68
N GLY A 44 4.16 -14.74 2.69
CA GLY A 44 3.36 -14.42 1.53
C GLY A 44 1.94 -14.93 1.69
N ALA A 45 1.10 -14.63 0.71
CA ALA A 45 -0.27 -15.11 0.66
C ALA A 45 -0.36 -16.31 -0.28
N ASN A 46 -0.96 -17.39 0.19
CA ASN A 46 -1.32 -18.56 -0.61
C ASN A 46 -2.82 -18.59 -0.85
N ILE A 47 -3.23 -19.22 -1.92
CA ILE A 47 -4.64 -19.54 -2.17
C ILE A 47 -5.10 -20.54 -1.11
N GLU A 48 -6.17 -20.21 -0.39
CA GLU A 48 -6.88 -21.13 0.48
C GLU A 48 -8.20 -21.49 -0.18
N GLY A 49 -8.30 -22.72 -0.66
CA GLY A 49 -9.43 -23.24 -1.44
C GLY A 49 -8.95 -23.88 -2.75
N ASN A 50 -9.90 -24.19 -3.63
CA ASN A 50 -9.59 -24.87 -4.88
C ASN A 50 -9.44 -23.85 -6.00
N PRO A 51 -8.29 -23.80 -6.69
CA PRO A 51 -8.15 -22.99 -7.89
C PRO A 51 -9.15 -23.43 -8.94
N TRP A 52 -9.97 -22.49 -9.41
CA TRP A 52 -10.90 -22.75 -10.47
C TRP A 52 -10.21 -22.68 -11.83
N PHE A 53 -9.40 -21.66 -12.00
CA PHE A 53 -8.35 -21.61 -13.01
C PHE A 53 -7.17 -20.76 -12.53
N THR A 54 -6.00 -21.07 -13.04
CA THR A 54 -4.80 -20.25 -12.92
C THR A 54 -4.39 -19.80 -14.31
N LEU A 55 -3.89 -18.59 -14.42
CA LEU A 55 -3.35 -18.07 -15.65
C LEU A 55 -1.83 -18.23 -15.64
N ASN A 56 -1.25 -18.63 -16.76
CA ASN A 56 0.18 -18.54 -16.94
C ASN A 56 0.62 -17.09 -16.75
N LYS A 57 1.85 -16.91 -16.28
CA LYS A 57 2.44 -15.57 -16.15
C LYS A 57 2.32 -14.86 -17.51
N ALA A 58 1.43 -13.89 -17.59
CA ALA A 58 1.35 -12.99 -18.73
C ALA A 58 2.43 -11.92 -18.57
N GLU A 59 3.00 -11.49 -19.65
CA GLU A 59 3.85 -10.32 -19.68
C GLU A 59 2.97 -9.06 -19.72
N MET A 60 3.52 -7.93 -19.24
CA MET A 60 2.88 -6.64 -19.40
C MET A 60 2.72 -6.37 -20.89
N PRO A 61 1.53 -5.97 -21.39
CA PRO A 61 1.41 -5.44 -22.75
C PRO A 61 2.41 -4.31 -22.97
N GLU A 62 2.98 -4.21 -24.19
CA GLU A 62 4.08 -3.29 -24.51
C GLU A 62 3.80 -1.84 -24.06
N ASP A 63 2.59 -1.36 -24.29
CA ASP A 63 2.14 -0.03 -23.86
C ASP A 63 1.19 -0.09 -22.65
N GLY A 64 1.34 -1.09 -21.79
CA GLY A 64 0.49 -1.30 -20.64
C GLY A 64 0.88 -0.42 -19.45
N ASN A 65 -0.12 0.20 -18.80
CA ASN A 65 0.08 1.01 -17.61
C ASN A 65 -1.08 0.81 -16.63
N TYR A 66 -0.79 0.25 -15.47
CA TYR A 66 -1.77 0.15 -14.38
C TYR A 66 -2.00 1.54 -13.75
N LEU A 67 -3.24 1.94 -13.55
CA LEU A 67 -3.60 3.25 -12.98
C LEU A 67 -4.10 3.17 -11.54
N GLY A 68 -4.69 2.04 -11.14
CA GLY A 68 -5.27 1.88 -9.81
C GLY A 68 -6.56 1.08 -9.82
N PHE A 69 -7.35 1.21 -8.77
CA PHE A 69 -8.67 0.62 -8.71
C PHE A 69 -9.66 1.51 -7.97
N HIS A 70 -10.93 1.36 -8.30
CA HIS A 70 -12.05 2.05 -7.67
C HIS A 70 -12.88 1.06 -6.87
N ARG A 71 -13.51 1.57 -5.81
CA ARG A 71 -14.51 0.85 -5.03
C ARG A 71 -15.86 1.55 -5.11
N PHE A 72 -16.88 0.78 -5.36
CA PHE A 72 -18.27 1.22 -5.37
C PHE A 72 -19.06 0.30 -4.43
N GLY A 73 -18.92 0.56 -3.11
CA GLY A 73 -19.41 -0.36 -2.09
C GLY A 73 -18.68 -1.71 -2.14
N LYS A 74 -19.38 -2.77 -2.53
CA LYS A 74 -18.82 -4.13 -2.69
C LYS A 74 -18.17 -4.39 -4.05
N ARG A 75 -18.31 -3.47 -5.01
CA ARG A 75 -17.73 -3.61 -6.35
C ARG A 75 -16.33 -3.05 -6.38
N VAL A 76 -15.44 -3.71 -7.12
CA VAL A 76 -14.07 -3.27 -7.39
C VAL A 76 -13.90 -3.16 -8.89
N VAL A 77 -13.34 -2.05 -9.36
CA VAL A 77 -13.09 -1.80 -10.78
C VAL A 77 -11.62 -1.47 -10.94
N PHE A 78 -10.87 -2.33 -11.60
CA PHE A 78 -9.47 -2.07 -11.93
C PHE A 78 -9.39 -1.10 -13.09
N GLU A 79 -8.47 -0.17 -13.03
CA GLU A 79 -8.26 0.82 -14.08
C GLU A 79 -6.84 0.77 -14.60
N TYR A 80 -6.70 0.72 -15.92
CA TYR A 80 -5.41 0.65 -16.59
C TYR A 80 -5.52 1.17 -18.03
N GLU A 81 -4.38 1.34 -18.67
CA GLU A 81 -4.25 1.74 -20.06
C GLU A 81 -3.49 0.69 -20.86
N ILE A 82 -3.85 0.51 -22.11
CA ILE A 82 -3.06 -0.19 -23.13
C ILE A 82 -3.03 0.73 -24.35
N GLY A 83 -1.84 1.19 -24.70
CA GLY A 83 -1.68 2.25 -25.68
C GLY A 83 -2.42 3.52 -25.22
N LYS A 84 -3.32 4.02 -26.06
CA LYS A 84 -4.17 5.18 -25.76
C LYS A 84 -5.53 4.84 -25.17
N THR A 85 -5.84 3.56 -25.01
CA THR A 85 -7.16 3.12 -24.54
C THR A 85 -7.15 2.96 -23.03
N ARG A 86 -7.96 3.76 -22.34
CA ARG A 86 -8.23 3.63 -20.91
C ARG A 86 -9.34 2.62 -20.68
N ILE A 87 -9.09 1.69 -19.77
CA ILE A 87 -9.90 0.50 -19.54
C ILE A 87 -10.34 0.46 -18.10
N GLN A 88 -11.61 0.17 -17.88
CA GLN A 88 -12.14 -0.18 -16.58
C GLN A 88 -12.62 -1.62 -16.62
N ASP A 89 -12.05 -2.46 -15.77
CA ASP A 89 -12.25 -3.90 -15.71
C ASP A 89 -12.88 -4.29 -14.37
N GLU A 90 -14.14 -4.68 -14.39
CA GLU A 90 -14.88 -5.06 -13.21
C GLU A 90 -15.12 -6.56 -13.17
N PRO A 91 -14.48 -7.29 -12.24
CA PRO A 91 -14.74 -8.70 -12.03
C PRO A 91 -16.01 -8.91 -11.21
N TRP A 92 -16.76 -9.97 -11.55
CA TRP A 92 -17.86 -10.45 -10.76
C TRP A 92 -17.97 -11.98 -10.85
N ALA A 93 -18.76 -12.60 -9.98
CA ALA A 93 -18.90 -14.04 -10.02
C ALA A 93 -20.26 -14.52 -9.49
N THR A 94 -20.71 -15.65 -10.02
CA THR A 94 -21.61 -16.59 -9.38
C THR A 94 -20.81 -17.82 -8.93
N LYS A 95 -21.46 -18.83 -8.36
CA LYS A 95 -20.81 -20.05 -7.90
C LYS A 95 -19.99 -20.76 -8.98
N ASN A 96 -20.47 -20.74 -10.24
CA ASN A 96 -19.90 -21.52 -11.34
C ASN A 96 -19.45 -20.66 -12.52
N THR A 97 -19.46 -19.33 -12.38
CA THR A 97 -19.12 -18.44 -13.50
C THR A 97 -18.35 -17.21 -13.03
N PHE A 98 -17.27 -16.93 -13.69
CA PHE A 98 -16.51 -15.68 -13.55
C PHE A 98 -16.86 -14.75 -14.71
N PHE A 99 -17.18 -13.51 -14.37
CA PHE A 99 -17.51 -12.46 -15.32
C PHE A 99 -16.50 -11.33 -15.26
N ARG A 100 -16.29 -10.67 -16.38
CA ARG A 100 -15.61 -9.39 -16.46
C ARG A 100 -16.46 -8.43 -17.28
N ARG A 101 -16.82 -7.29 -16.72
CA ARG A 101 -17.30 -6.16 -17.51
C ARG A 101 -16.11 -5.26 -17.82
N ILE A 102 -15.87 -5.04 -19.09
CA ILE A 102 -14.76 -4.22 -19.57
C ILE A 102 -15.33 -3.03 -20.30
N ASP A 103 -15.13 -1.84 -19.75
CA ASP A 103 -15.49 -0.56 -20.35
C ASP A 103 -14.27 0.04 -21.03
N LEU A 104 -14.37 0.37 -22.31
CA LEU A 104 -13.34 1.02 -23.12
C LEU A 104 -13.72 2.50 -23.28
N LEU A 105 -12.94 3.39 -22.66
CA LEU A 105 -13.35 4.78 -22.51
C LEU A 105 -12.99 5.67 -23.70
N ASN A 106 -12.02 5.25 -24.49
CA ASN A 106 -11.54 5.97 -25.66
C ASN A 106 -11.79 5.15 -26.95
N GLN A 107 -11.92 5.86 -28.05
CA GLN A 107 -11.96 5.23 -29.37
C GLN A 107 -10.60 4.59 -29.71
N SER A 108 -10.62 3.40 -30.31
CA SER A 108 -9.43 2.66 -30.74
C SER A 108 -9.76 1.76 -31.92
N GLU A 109 -8.81 1.50 -32.77
CA GLU A 109 -8.97 0.54 -33.87
C GLU A 109 -8.97 -0.89 -33.36
N LYS A 110 -8.06 -1.18 -32.41
CA LYS A 110 -7.89 -2.53 -31.86
C LYS A 110 -7.36 -2.48 -30.45
N ILE A 111 -7.80 -3.41 -29.60
CA ILE A 111 -7.22 -3.69 -28.30
C ILE A 111 -7.08 -5.19 -28.08
N THR A 112 -6.01 -5.59 -27.39
CA THR A 112 -5.75 -6.97 -27.01
C THR A 112 -5.58 -7.05 -25.50
N LEU A 113 -6.38 -7.89 -24.84
CA LEU A 113 -6.38 -8.08 -23.39
C LEU A 113 -5.94 -9.50 -23.05
N PRO A 114 -4.95 -9.69 -22.18
CA PRO A 114 -4.52 -11.01 -21.75
C PRO A 114 -5.67 -11.78 -21.05
N CYS A 115 -5.96 -13.00 -21.55
CA CYS A 115 -6.96 -13.92 -20.98
C CYS A 115 -6.54 -15.38 -21.21
N LYS A 116 -5.32 -15.72 -20.80
CA LYS A 116 -4.70 -17.03 -21.07
C LYS A 116 -5.14 -18.07 -20.05
N LEU A 117 -6.06 -18.93 -20.43
CA LEU A 117 -6.58 -20.01 -19.60
C LEU A 117 -5.64 -21.24 -19.64
N THR A 118 -5.54 -21.94 -18.53
CA THR A 118 -4.73 -23.17 -18.40
C THR A 118 -5.53 -24.45 -18.59
N ASP A 119 -6.86 -24.37 -18.52
CA ASP A 119 -7.77 -25.52 -18.59
C ASP A 119 -8.65 -25.40 -19.85
N GLU A 120 -8.50 -26.34 -20.78
CA GLU A 120 -9.25 -26.38 -22.05
C GLU A 120 -10.75 -26.62 -21.86
N ALA A 121 -11.18 -27.14 -20.72
CA ALA A 121 -12.59 -27.29 -20.40
C ALA A 121 -13.30 -25.95 -20.14
N ILE A 122 -12.55 -24.88 -19.92
CA ILE A 122 -13.10 -23.55 -19.66
C ILE A 122 -13.45 -22.87 -21.00
N LYS A 123 -14.69 -22.37 -21.08
CA LYS A 123 -15.18 -21.65 -22.23
C LYS A 123 -15.23 -20.16 -21.96
N VAL A 124 -14.80 -19.37 -22.95
CA VAL A 124 -14.95 -17.92 -22.99
C VAL A 124 -16.10 -17.59 -23.95
N SER A 125 -17.01 -16.76 -23.51
CA SER A 125 -18.10 -16.27 -24.34
C SER A 125 -18.40 -14.80 -24.04
N PHE A 126 -18.89 -14.08 -25.03
CA PHE A 126 -19.27 -12.68 -24.91
C PHE A 126 -20.78 -12.61 -24.80
N ILE A 127 -21.30 -12.07 -23.70
CA ILE A 127 -22.74 -12.03 -23.42
C ILE A 127 -23.36 -10.77 -24.00
N GLU A 128 -22.65 -9.67 -23.90
CA GLU A 128 -23.11 -8.37 -24.35
C GLU A 128 -21.92 -7.56 -24.87
N THR A 129 -22.12 -6.91 -26.01
CA THR A 129 -21.15 -6.00 -26.63
C THR A 129 -21.86 -4.74 -27.09
N LYS A 130 -21.22 -3.58 -26.88
CA LYS A 130 -21.72 -2.29 -27.34
C LYS A 130 -20.58 -1.43 -27.86
N GLY A 131 -20.72 -0.87 -29.06
CA GLY A 131 -19.75 0.02 -29.66
C GLY A 131 -18.46 -0.68 -30.08
N ILE A 132 -18.53 -1.95 -30.45
CA ILE A 132 -17.41 -2.78 -30.92
C ILE A 132 -17.88 -3.51 -32.16
N GLU A 133 -17.08 -3.48 -33.23
CA GLU A 133 -17.45 -4.11 -34.51
C GLU A 133 -17.19 -5.61 -34.50
N ASP A 134 -16.02 -6.03 -33.96
CA ASP A 134 -15.67 -7.44 -33.80
C ASP A 134 -15.04 -7.70 -32.44
N ILE A 135 -15.40 -8.83 -31.83
CA ILE A 135 -14.78 -9.28 -30.58
C ILE A 135 -14.65 -10.80 -30.59
N ARG A 136 -13.46 -11.27 -30.24
CA ARG A 136 -13.16 -12.70 -30.21
C ARG A 136 -12.14 -13.04 -29.10
N TRP A 137 -12.15 -14.29 -28.69
CA TRP A 137 -11.10 -14.85 -27.84
C TRP A 137 -10.29 -15.82 -28.68
N GLU A 138 -9.01 -15.55 -28.81
CA GLU A 138 -8.10 -16.30 -29.65
C GLU A 138 -6.71 -16.36 -28.97
N ASN A 139 -6.08 -17.55 -28.98
CA ASN A 139 -4.73 -17.77 -28.46
C ASN A 139 -4.49 -17.27 -26.99
N GLY A 140 -5.54 -17.27 -26.18
CA GLY A 140 -5.47 -16.80 -24.79
C GLY A 140 -5.54 -15.28 -24.64
N GLU A 141 -6.09 -14.60 -25.65
CA GLU A 141 -6.29 -13.15 -25.67
C GLU A 141 -7.73 -12.82 -26.06
N ILE A 142 -8.26 -11.74 -25.48
CA ILE A 142 -9.49 -11.11 -25.95
C ILE A 142 -9.08 -10.00 -26.90
N ILE A 143 -9.52 -10.10 -28.14
CA ILE A 143 -9.26 -9.14 -29.20
C ILE A 143 -10.57 -8.43 -29.52
N ALA A 144 -10.57 -7.09 -29.41
CA ALA A 144 -11.68 -6.24 -29.82
C ALA A 144 -11.22 -5.24 -30.88
N GLU A 145 -12.00 -5.09 -31.95
CA GLU A 145 -11.68 -4.25 -33.10
C GLU A 145 -12.88 -3.32 -33.44
N GLY A 146 -12.61 -2.17 -34.06
CA GLY A 146 -13.63 -1.18 -34.41
C GLY A 146 -14.29 -0.55 -33.18
N ILE A 147 -13.48 -0.13 -32.21
CA ILE A 147 -13.93 0.33 -30.89
C ILE A 147 -14.36 1.80 -30.96
N GLN A 148 -15.64 2.04 -30.66
CA GLN A 148 -16.20 3.37 -30.54
C GLN A 148 -15.90 3.99 -29.16
N LYS A 149 -16.06 5.30 -29.03
CA LYS A 149 -15.98 5.99 -27.74
C LYS A 149 -17.06 5.47 -26.78
N LYS A 150 -16.68 5.08 -25.56
CA LYS A 150 -17.56 4.50 -24.54
C LYS A 150 -18.15 3.12 -24.92
N ALA A 151 -17.33 2.30 -25.54
CA ALA A 151 -17.67 0.91 -25.80
C ALA A 151 -17.55 0.05 -24.52
N TYR A 152 -18.29 -1.06 -24.47
CA TYR A 152 -18.11 -2.06 -23.42
C TYR A 152 -18.50 -3.46 -23.89
N PHE A 153 -18.02 -4.45 -23.15
CA PHE A 153 -18.47 -5.85 -23.31
C PHE A 153 -18.41 -6.59 -21.97
N ILE A 154 -19.19 -7.67 -21.89
CA ILE A 154 -19.20 -8.57 -20.74
C ILE A 154 -18.70 -9.95 -21.21
N VAL A 155 -17.60 -10.38 -20.59
CA VAL A 155 -17.03 -11.71 -20.79
C VAL A 155 -17.57 -12.65 -19.75
N ARG A 156 -17.98 -13.83 -20.17
CA ARG A 156 -18.33 -14.97 -19.34
C ARG A 156 -17.25 -16.04 -19.48
N ILE A 157 -16.73 -16.50 -18.35
CA ILE A 157 -15.71 -17.56 -18.26
C ILE A 157 -16.27 -18.66 -17.35
N SER A 158 -16.53 -19.85 -17.91
CA SER A 158 -17.23 -20.93 -17.21
C SER A 158 -16.87 -22.30 -17.76
N LYS A 159 -16.91 -23.33 -16.92
CA LYS A 159 -16.80 -24.75 -17.33
C LYS A 159 -18.10 -25.33 -17.85
N GLU A 160 -19.21 -24.72 -17.50
CA GLU A 160 -20.56 -25.24 -17.74
C GLU A 160 -21.39 -24.34 -18.66
N SER A 161 -22.52 -24.84 -19.12
CA SER A 161 -23.54 -24.03 -19.79
C SER A 161 -24.13 -22.99 -18.83
N ALA A 162 -24.79 -21.96 -19.36
CA ALA A 162 -25.38 -20.88 -18.58
C ALA A 162 -26.41 -21.37 -17.54
N HIS A 163 -26.39 -20.77 -16.36
CA HIS A 163 -27.30 -21.05 -15.24
C HIS A 163 -28.25 -19.87 -14.97
N SER A 164 -29.36 -20.14 -14.29
CA SER A 164 -30.39 -19.13 -13.99
C SER A 164 -29.92 -17.98 -13.11
N ASP A 165 -28.89 -18.18 -12.27
CA ASP A 165 -28.30 -17.16 -11.38
C ASP A 165 -27.44 -16.14 -12.14
N GLU A 166 -27.03 -16.44 -13.37
CA GLU A 166 -26.23 -15.54 -14.20
C GLU A 166 -26.97 -14.25 -14.59
N ALA A 167 -28.30 -14.32 -14.76
CA ALA A 167 -29.10 -13.14 -15.10
C ALA A 167 -28.96 -12.02 -14.06
N HIS A 168 -28.92 -12.35 -12.77
CA HIS A 168 -28.70 -11.38 -11.70
C HIS A 168 -27.28 -10.79 -11.72
N ALA A 169 -26.28 -11.62 -12.01
CA ALA A 169 -24.90 -11.15 -12.12
C ALA A 169 -24.73 -10.18 -13.30
N ILE A 170 -25.33 -10.47 -14.43
CA ILE A 170 -25.32 -9.60 -15.61
C ILE A 170 -26.06 -8.27 -15.33
N ALA A 171 -27.23 -8.34 -14.69
CA ALA A 171 -27.98 -7.15 -14.30
C ALA A 171 -27.18 -6.28 -13.31
N HIS A 172 -26.47 -6.92 -12.36
CA HIS A 172 -25.57 -6.22 -11.46
C HIS A 172 -24.43 -5.49 -12.19
N LEU A 173 -23.73 -6.17 -13.09
CA LEU A 173 -22.66 -5.57 -13.89
C LEU A 173 -23.14 -4.42 -14.78
N LYS A 174 -24.39 -4.47 -15.25
CA LYS A 174 -25.02 -3.42 -16.06
C LYS A 174 -25.53 -2.24 -15.24
N SER A 175 -25.74 -2.43 -13.95
CA SER A 175 -26.24 -1.37 -13.07
C SER A 175 -25.23 -0.24 -12.90
N GLU A 176 -25.73 0.94 -12.54
CA GLU A 176 -24.90 2.11 -12.24
C GLU A 176 -23.97 1.83 -11.07
N ARG A 177 -22.72 2.26 -11.17
CA ARG A 177 -21.74 2.21 -10.10
C ARG A 177 -21.93 3.43 -9.21
N LYS A 178 -22.34 3.22 -7.95
CA LYS A 178 -22.59 4.30 -6.99
C LYS A 178 -21.52 4.28 -5.90
N LEU A 179 -20.91 5.41 -5.65
CA LEU A 179 -20.05 5.60 -4.47
C LEU A 179 -20.92 5.46 -3.22
N GLN A 180 -20.54 4.58 -2.34
CA GLN A 180 -21.23 4.36 -1.08
C GLN A 180 -20.29 3.75 -0.05
N LYS A 181 -20.46 4.20 1.18
CA LYS A 181 -19.71 3.71 2.33
C LYS A 181 -19.98 2.22 2.56
N ARG A 182 -18.94 1.47 2.84
CA ARG A 182 -19.02 0.04 3.16
C ARG A 182 -18.87 -0.24 4.64
N TRP A 183 -18.05 0.57 5.33
CA TRP A 183 -17.77 0.39 6.75
C TRP A 183 -18.39 1.52 7.56
N ASN A 184 -19.50 1.21 8.22
CA ASN A 184 -20.27 2.19 8.99
C ASN A 184 -19.94 2.18 10.49
N GLU A 185 -19.13 1.24 10.91
CA GLU A 185 -18.80 1.02 12.32
C GLU A 185 -17.81 2.09 12.80
N ILE A 186 -18.25 2.86 13.80
CA ILE A 186 -17.43 3.84 14.51
C ILE A 186 -17.16 3.30 15.91
N LEU A 187 -15.90 3.02 16.20
CA LEU A 187 -15.47 2.46 17.48
C LEU A 187 -15.11 3.60 18.42
N LYS A 188 -15.89 3.81 19.45
CA LYS A 188 -15.60 4.81 20.48
C LYS A 188 -14.71 4.21 21.55
N VAL A 189 -13.46 4.63 21.62
CA VAL A 189 -12.44 4.11 22.53
C VAL A 189 -11.69 5.27 23.19
N PRO A 190 -12.14 5.76 24.36
CA PRO A 190 -11.49 6.89 25.04
C PRO A 190 -10.01 6.63 25.30
N GLY A 191 -9.21 7.65 25.12
CA GLY A 191 -7.80 7.63 25.48
C GLY A 191 -7.58 7.81 26.99
N LYS A 192 -6.32 7.89 27.39
CA LYS A 192 -5.91 8.08 28.77
C LYS A 192 -4.90 9.21 28.85
N LEU A 193 -5.20 10.20 29.68
CA LEU A 193 -4.26 11.26 29.98
C LEU A 193 -3.16 10.74 30.93
N GLY A 194 -1.93 11.03 30.59
CA GLY A 194 -0.79 10.75 31.42
C GLY A 194 -0.65 11.76 32.57
N LYS A 195 0.21 11.39 33.50
CA LYS A 195 0.70 12.31 34.53
C LYS A 195 2.22 12.29 34.52
N PRO A 196 2.90 13.43 34.72
CA PRO A 196 4.34 13.41 34.88
C PRO A 196 4.73 12.44 36.00
N ALA A 197 5.66 11.53 35.74
CA ALA A 197 6.09 10.52 36.69
C ALA A 197 7.49 10.87 37.21
N GLY A 198 7.65 10.90 38.55
CA GLY A 198 8.92 11.17 39.19
C GLY A 198 9.50 12.54 38.82
N THR A 199 10.72 12.56 38.28
CA THR A 199 11.42 13.75 37.79
C THR A 199 11.08 14.10 36.34
N SER A 200 10.27 13.30 35.66
CA SER A 200 9.86 13.57 34.27
C SER A 200 9.10 14.89 34.17
N ARG A 201 9.49 15.72 33.23
CA ARG A 201 8.78 16.96 32.90
C ARG A 201 7.65 16.76 31.85
N TYR A 202 7.53 15.56 31.33
CA TYR A 202 6.56 15.20 30.30
C TYR A 202 5.55 14.20 30.84
N ALA A 203 4.31 14.34 30.39
CA ALA A 203 3.26 13.33 30.51
C ALA A 203 3.10 12.61 29.16
N ILE A 204 2.81 11.32 29.22
CA ILE A 204 2.53 10.52 28.01
C ILE A 204 1.03 10.22 28.00
N ASP A 205 0.33 10.85 27.07
CA ASP A 205 -1.06 10.55 26.78
C ASP A 205 -1.14 9.32 25.88
N THR A 206 -2.15 8.50 26.10
CA THR A 206 -2.30 7.24 25.35
C THR A 206 -3.60 7.24 24.58
N LEU A 207 -3.51 7.07 23.26
CA LEU A 207 -4.66 6.72 22.42
C LEU A 207 -4.91 5.23 22.57
N THR A 208 -6.07 4.86 23.10
CA THR A 208 -6.43 3.45 23.29
C THR A 208 -6.72 2.81 21.92
N VAL A 209 -6.08 1.67 21.66
CA VAL A 209 -6.23 0.92 20.41
C VAL A 209 -7.39 -0.06 20.52
N PRO A 210 -8.35 -0.10 19.56
CA PRO A 210 -9.48 -1.02 19.55
C PRO A 210 -9.06 -2.44 19.14
N TYR A 211 -8.37 -3.18 20.01
CA TYR A 211 -7.95 -4.55 19.73
C TYR A 211 -9.14 -5.50 19.49
N ASP A 212 -10.23 -5.31 20.19
CA ASP A 212 -11.50 -5.95 19.84
C ASP A 212 -12.29 -5.05 18.90
N ASN A 213 -12.44 -5.50 17.66
CA ASN A 213 -13.11 -4.74 16.61
C ASN A 213 -13.98 -5.66 15.73
N PRO A 214 -15.05 -5.11 15.09
CA PRO A 214 -16.02 -5.92 14.35
C PRO A 214 -15.44 -6.63 13.14
N TYR A 215 -14.29 -6.16 12.66
CA TYR A 215 -13.63 -6.73 11.48
C TYR A 215 -12.68 -7.88 11.80
N LYS A 216 -12.46 -8.18 13.10
CA LYS A 216 -11.52 -9.20 13.57
C LYS A 216 -10.10 -9.01 13.04
N THR A 217 -9.75 -7.77 12.70
CA THR A 217 -8.41 -7.44 12.22
C THR A 217 -7.44 -7.24 13.39
N VAL A 218 -6.19 -7.64 13.18
CA VAL A 218 -5.13 -7.45 14.17
C VAL A 218 -4.67 -6.00 14.15
N MET A 219 -4.72 -5.32 15.28
CA MET A 219 -4.31 -3.92 15.42
C MET A 219 -2.81 -3.80 15.70
N GLN A 220 -1.97 -4.30 14.80
CA GLN A 220 -0.53 -4.12 14.83
C GLN A 220 -0.16 -2.86 14.07
N LEU A 221 0.00 -1.75 14.78
CA LEU A 221 0.23 -0.42 14.20
C LEU A 221 1.61 -0.33 13.56
N THR A 222 1.70 0.36 12.43
CA THR A 222 2.94 0.47 11.64
C THR A 222 3.36 1.88 11.32
N SER A 223 2.43 2.75 10.99
CA SER A 223 2.70 4.14 10.62
C SER A 223 1.54 5.04 10.99
N LEU A 224 1.83 6.33 11.17
CA LEU A 224 0.85 7.34 11.54
C LEU A 224 1.18 8.65 10.82
N ALA A 225 0.12 9.34 10.37
CA ALA A 225 0.22 10.72 9.88
C ALA A 225 -1.00 11.51 10.30
N PHE A 226 -0.84 12.81 10.52
CA PHE A 226 -1.94 13.70 10.85
C PHE A 226 -2.51 14.37 9.59
N LEU A 227 -3.84 14.47 9.55
CA LEU A 227 -4.56 15.30 8.59
C LEU A 227 -4.53 16.77 9.02
N PRO A 228 -4.72 17.73 8.11
CA PRO A 228 -4.71 19.16 8.44
C PRO A 228 -5.75 19.57 9.50
N ASN A 229 -6.80 18.79 9.67
CA ASN A 229 -7.85 19.03 10.67
C ASN A 229 -7.53 18.44 12.06
N GLY A 230 -6.33 17.89 12.27
CA GLY A 230 -5.88 17.29 13.53
C GLY A 230 -6.31 15.84 13.75
N ASN A 231 -7.09 15.25 12.86
CA ASN A 231 -7.36 13.82 12.88
C ASN A 231 -6.11 13.02 12.45
N ALA A 232 -5.99 11.76 12.85
CA ALA A 232 -4.88 10.93 12.45
C ALA A 232 -5.31 9.79 11.54
N LEU A 233 -4.44 9.43 10.60
CA LEU A 233 -4.50 8.18 9.85
C LEU A 233 -3.47 7.22 10.43
N VAL A 234 -3.90 6.02 10.77
CA VAL A 234 -3.06 4.98 11.38
C VAL A 234 -3.10 3.72 10.56
N ALA A 235 -1.93 3.29 10.08
CA ALA A 235 -1.79 2.03 9.36
C ALA A 235 -1.61 0.84 10.29
N THR A 236 -2.08 -0.32 9.83
CA THR A 236 -1.84 -1.60 10.50
C THR A 236 -1.16 -2.59 9.57
N LEU A 237 -0.31 -3.45 10.11
CA LEU A 237 0.45 -4.44 9.33
C LEU A 237 -0.45 -5.37 8.49
N PRO A 238 -1.65 -5.81 8.95
CA PRO A 238 -2.57 -6.58 8.14
C PRO A 238 -3.12 -5.87 6.90
N GLY A 239 -3.01 -4.53 6.81
CA GLY A 239 -3.35 -3.80 5.59
C GLY A 239 -4.53 -2.85 5.70
N ASP A 240 -4.91 -2.43 6.89
CA ASP A 240 -5.94 -1.40 7.11
C ASP A 240 -5.32 -0.04 7.39
N ILE A 241 -6.00 1.01 6.97
CA ILE A 241 -5.80 2.38 7.42
C ILE A 241 -7.03 2.80 8.22
N TRP A 242 -6.78 3.32 9.42
CA TRP A 242 -7.82 3.78 10.33
C TRP A 242 -7.79 5.29 10.46
N LEU A 243 -8.97 5.92 10.37
CA LEU A 243 -9.16 7.31 10.70
C LEU A 243 -9.46 7.43 12.19
N VAL A 244 -8.63 8.20 12.91
CA VAL A 244 -8.75 8.43 14.35
C VAL A 244 -9.14 9.88 14.57
N LYS A 245 -10.27 10.08 15.23
CA LYS A 245 -10.83 11.43 15.51
C LYS A 245 -11.00 11.66 16.99
N GLY A 246 -11.17 12.90 17.39
CA GLY A 246 -11.36 13.28 18.78
C GLY A 246 -10.06 13.26 19.58
N ILE A 247 -8.93 13.51 18.94
CA ILE A 247 -7.63 13.69 19.57
C ILE A 247 -7.56 15.12 20.13
N ASP A 248 -8.26 15.33 21.22
CA ASP A 248 -8.35 16.61 21.93
C ASP A 248 -7.65 16.53 23.29
N GLN A 249 -7.72 17.61 24.07
CA GLN A 249 -7.07 17.69 25.39
C GLN A 249 -7.61 16.69 26.42
N ASP A 250 -8.82 16.18 26.24
CA ASP A 250 -9.49 15.29 27.18
C ASP A 250 -9.38 13.82 26.78
N LEU A 251 -9.19 13.54 25.50
CA LEU A 251 -9.19 12.19 24.87
C LEU A 251 -10.44 11.35 25.16
N LYS A 252 -11.55 12.00 25.57
CA LYS A 252 -12.79 11.28 25.97
C LYS A 252 -13.60 10.78 24.78
N ASN A 253 -13.47 11.45 23.65
CA ASN A 253 -14.28 11.20 22.46
C ASN A 253 -13.48 10.61 21.31
N VAL A 254 -12.38 9.94 21.61
CA VAL A 254 -11.57 9.28 20.58
C VAL A 254 -12.40 8.20 19.90
N THR A 255 -12.43 8.25 18.59
CA THR A 255 -13.10 7.28 17.74
C THR A 255 -12.18 6.76 16.66
N TRP A 256 -12.37 5.50 16.30
CA TRP A 256 -11.66 4.83 15.23
C TRP A 256 -12.64 4.35 14.19
N GLN A 257 -12.37 4.63 12.93
CA GLN A 257 -13.17 4.22 11.79
C GLN A 257 -12.24 3.67 10.72
N ARG A 258 -12.62 2.59 10.04
CA ARG A 258 -11.84 2.08 8.92
C ARG A 258 -11.95 3.06 7.75
N TYR A 259 -10.81 3.61 7.31
CA TYR A 259 -10.70 4.57 6.22
C TYR A 259 -10.40 3.88 4.89
N ALA A 260 -9.46 2.92 4.91
CA ALA A 260 -9.06 2.14 3.74
C ALA A 260 -8.59 0.74 4.14
N THR A 261 -8.56 -0.20 3.20
CA THR A 261 -8.03 -1.56 3.40
C THR A 261 -7.50 -2.14 2.08
N GLY A 262 -6.80 -3.27 2.16
CA GLY A 262 -6.32 -4.02 1.00
C GLY A 262 -4.85 -3.79 0.69
N PHE A 263 -4.12 -3.15 1.58
CA PHE A 263 -2.68 -2.96 1.45
C PHE A 263 -1.90 -4.21 1.88
N ASN A 264 -0.71 -4.37 1.35
CA ASN A 264 0.19 -5.44 1.72
C ASN A 264 1.27 -4.91 2.68
N GLN A 265 1.01 -4.96 3.99
CA GLN A 265 1.92 -4.48 5.03
C GLN A 265 2.33 -3.00 4.80
N PRO A 266 1.39 -2.05 4.92
CA PRO A 266 1.71 -0.64 4.78
C PRO A 266 2.54 -0.16 5.97
N ILE A 267 3.76 0.33 5.71
CA ILE A 267 4.69 0.84 6.73
C ILE A 267 5.16 2.26 6.37
N GLY A 268 4.34 2.99 5.67
CA GLY A 268 4.56 4.40 5.38
C GLY A 268 3.25 5.09 5.05
N ILE A 269 2.96 6.18 5.76
CA ILE A 269 1.89 7.12 5.42
C ILE A 269 2.50 8.52 5.37
N HIS A 270 2.18 9.28 4.35
CA HIS A 270 2.50 10.69 4.25
C HIS A 270 1.23 11.46 3.88
N VAL A 271 1.05 12.61 4.50
CA VAL A 271 -0.09 13.52 4.24
C VAL A 271 0.44 14.91 4.02
N ASP A 272 0.08 15.52 2.91
CA ASP A 272 0.32 16.92 2.62
C ASP A 272 -0.78 17.52 1.73
N GLU A 273 -0.53 18.67 1.11
CA GLU A 273 -1.48 19.36 0.23
C GLU A 273 -1.83 18.57 -1.04
N ASP A 274 -0.96 17.66 -1.49
CA ASP A 274 -1.21 16.81 -2.67
C ASP A 274 -2.09 15.59 -2.34
N GLY A 275 -2.25 15.25 -1.06
CA GLY A 275 -3.16 14.19 -0.62
C GLY A 275 -2.60 13.22 0.43
N VAL A 276 -3.19 12.06 0.46
CA VAL A 276 -2.83 10.95 1.38
C VAL A 276 -2.08 9.88 0.60
N PHE A 277 -0.82 9.70 0.93
CA PHE A 277 0.05 8.69 0.31
C PHE A 277 0.30 7.53 1.25
N VAL A 278 0.23 6.31 0.72
CA VAL A 278 0.49 5.09 1.48
C VAL A 278 1.48 4.22 0.73
N LEU A 279 2.55 3.85 1.42
CA LEU A 279 3.55 2.91 0.92
C LEU A 279 3.27 1.52 1.49
N ASP A 280 3.06 0.56 0.61
CA ASP A 280 3.06 -0.86 0.93
C ASP A 280 4.29 -1.59 0.35
N ARG A 281 4.31 -2.90 0.40
CA ARG A 281 5.47 -3.70 -0.05
C ARG A 281 5.88 -3.50 -1.51
N GLY A 282 5.08 -2.93 -2.36
CA GLY A 282 5.42 -2.85 -3.78
C GLY A 282 4.74 -1.71 -4.52
N GLN A 283 4.14 -0.77 -3.80
CA GLN A 283 3.48 0.37 -4.43
C GLN A 283 3.36 1.55 -3.47
N ILE A 284 3.50 2.74 -4.00
CA ILE A 284 3.00 3.98 -3.39
C ILE A 284 1.62 4.23 -4.00
N TYR A 285 0.63 4.38 -3.13
CA TYR A 285 -0.74 4.75 -3.48
C TYR A 285 -0.97 6.22 -3.18
N LEU A 286 -1.79 6.88 -4.00
CA LEU A 286 -2.47 8.12 -3.67
C LEU A 286 -3.95 7.78 -3.44
N LEU A 287 -4.46 8.12 -2.27
CA LEU A 287 -5.81 7.74 -1.84
C LEU A 287 -6.79 8.88 -2.02
N HIS A 288 -7.97 8.57 -2.55
CA HIS A 288 -9.03 9.54 -2.75
C HIS A 288 -10.35 9.08 -2.11
N ASP A 289 -10.92 9.95 -1.31
CA ASP A 289 -12.32 9.93 -0.88
C ASP A 289 -13.06 10.96 -1.73
N ARG A 290 -13.73 10.50 -2.79
CA ARG A 290 -14.33 11.37 -3.81
C ARG A 290 -15.70 11.91 -3.42
N ASN A 291 -16.39 11.22 -2.52
CA ASN A 291 -17.72 11.60 -2.06
C ASN A 291 -17.71 12.23 -0.66
N GLY A 292 -16.56 12.30 0.00
CA GLY A 292 -16.39 12.97 1.30
C GLY A 292 -17.00 12.19 2.46
N ASP A 293 -17.17 10.86 2.33
CA ASP A 293 -17.78 10.05 3.37
C ASP A 293 -16.78 9.47 4.39
N GLU A 294 -15.51 9.84 4.28
CA GLU A 294 -14.40 9.38 5.12
C GLU A 294 -14.06 7.91 4.91
N GLU A 295 -14.31 7.40 3.71
CA GLU A 295 -13.87 6.09 3.24
C GLU A 295 -13.25 6.23 1.84
N VAL A 296 -12.08 5.64 1.64
CA VAL A 296 -11.39 5.69 0.34
C VAL A 296 -12.16 4.90 -0.70
N ASP A 297 -12.47 5.53 -1.82
CA ASP A 297 -13.15 4.93 -2.96
C ASP A 297 -12.26 4.80 -4.20
N HIS A 298 -11.12 5.49 -4.26
CA HIS A 298 -10.17 5.35 -5.34
C HIS A 298 -8.73 5.21 -4.81
N TYR A 299 -8.08 4.14 -5.21
CA TYR A 299 -6.71 3.78 -4.89
C TYR A 299 -5.86 3.97 -6.14
N GLU A 300 -5.35 5.18 -6.33
CA GLU A 300 -4.53 5.53 -7.48
C GLU A 300 -3.13 4.96 -7.32
N LYS A 301 -2.57 4.36 -8.37
CA LYS A 301 -1.16 4.03 -8.41
C LYS A 301 -0.32 5.31 -8.54
N TYR A 302 0.44 5.65 -7.53
CA TYR A 302 1.43 6.72 -7.64
C TYR A 302 2.73 6.18 -8.27
N ALA A 303 3.34 5.14 -7.69
CA ALA A 303 4.50 4.45 -8.24
C ALA A 303 4.52 2.97 -7.85
N ASN A 304 4.94 2.07 -8.75
CA ASN A 304 5.08 0.63 -8.51
C ASN A 304 6.24 -0.02 -9.26
N ASP A 305 7.16 0.77 -9.80
CA ASP A 305 8.29 0.38 -10.63
C ASP A 305 9.50 -0.17 -9.85
N PHE A 306 9.44 -0.16 -8.52
CA PHE A 306 10.48 -0.71 -7.64
C PHE A 306 10.26 -2.19 -7.25
N GLY A 307 9.20 -2.80 -7.78
CA GLY A 307 8.89 -4.21 -7.53
C GLY A 307 8.40 -4.52 -6.12
N SER A 308 8.13 -5.79 -5.84
CA SER A 308 7.75 -6.26 -4.51
C SER A 308 8.50 -7.52 -4.13
N TYR A 309 8.65 -7.75 -2.82
CA TYR A 309 9.30 -8.92 -2.25
C TYR A 309 8.37 -9.67 -1.32
N ASP A 310 8.43 -10.99 -1.35
CA ASP A 310 7.62 -11.90 -0.55
C ASP A 310 8.37 -12.52 0.65
N ARG A 311 9.65 -12.19 0.83
CA ARG A 311 10.46 -12.77 1.91
C ARG A 311 10.12 -12.13 3.25
N SER A 312 10.04 -12.98 4.27
CA SER A 312 9.99 -12.56 5.67
C SER A 312 11.21 -11.73 6.06
N HIS A 313 11.07 -10.82 7.01
CA HIS A 313 12.07 -9.84 7.45
C HIS A 313 12.54 -8.85 6.37
N THR A 314 11.84 -8.76 5.25
CA THR A 314 12.11 -7.73 4.26
C THR A 314 10.84 -6.93 4.05
N HIS A 315 10.75 -5.81 4.71
CA HIS A 315 9.65 -4.87 4.55
C HIS A 315 10.07 -3.71 3.64
N THR A 316 9.10 -2.92 3.23
CA THR A 316 9.31 -1.61 2.61
C THR A 316 8.97 -0.58 3.68
N PHE A 317 9.94 0.21 4.09
CA PHE A 317 9.85 1.08 5.27
C PHE A 317 9.82 2.55 4.93
N GLY A 318 9.04 3.28 5.70
CA GLY A 318 8.99 4.73 5.70
C GLY A 318 8.30 5.30 4.47
N LEU A 319 8.09 6.56 4.48
CA LEU A 319 7.71 7.38 3.33
C LEU A 319 7.98 8.83 3.73
N HIS A 320 9.15 9.33 3.43
CA HIS A 320 9.54 10.70 3.69
C HIS A 320 9.49 11.49 2.39
N ARG A 321 8.94 12.71 2.42
CA ARG A 321 8.84 13.58 1.25
C ARG A 321 9.73 14.82 1.46
N THR A 322 10.60 15.09 0.51
CA THR A 322 11.46 16.30 0.50
C THR A 322 10.77 17.47 -0.21
N ALA A 323 11.31 18.69 -0.06
CA ALA A 323 10.72 19.93 -0.61
C ALA A 323 10.51 19.90 -2.13
N ASP A 324 11.32 19.16 -2.86
CA ASP A 324 11.18 18.91 -4.30
C ASP A 324 10.08 17.92 -4.67
N LYS A 325 9.27 17.53 -3.66
CA LYS A 325 8.14 16.59 -3.78
C LYS A 325 8.52 15.17 -4.13
N ALA A 326 9.78 14.77 -3.95
CA ALA A 326 10.21 13.40 -4.12
C ALA A 326 9.99 12.59 -2.84
N PHE A 327 9.56 11.35 -2.99
CA PHE A 327 9.46 10.39 -1.90
C PHE A 327 10.74 9.59 -1.73
N HIS A 328 11.13 9.36 -0.48
CA HIS A 328 12.23 8.51 -0.09
C HIS A 328 11.72 7.38 0.80
N PHE A 329 12.18 6.17 0.53
CA PHE A 329 11.81 4.99 1.29
C PHE A 329 12.88 3.90 1.17
N ILE A 330 12.73 2.85 1.95
CA ILE A 330 13.70 1.77 2.01
C ILE A 330 13.00 0.44 1.74
N GLN A 331 13.57 -0.33 0.81
CA GLN A 331 13.11 -1.69 0.55
C GLN A 331 14.29 -2.66 0.65
N ARG A 332 14.21 -3.61 1.56
CA ARG A 332 15.28 -4.57 1.85
C ARG A 332 16.56 -3.88 2.33
N THR A 333 17.57 -3.87 1.46
CA THR A 333 18.89 -3.31 1.69
C THR A 333 19.14 -2.04 0.90
N ASP A 334 18.16 -1.63 0.12
CA ASP A 334 18.29 -0.55 -0.85
C ASP A 334 17.42 0.64 -0.46
N ILE A 335 17.94 1.82 -0.72
CA ILE A 335 17.27 3.10 -0.49
C ILE A 335 16.82 3.63 -1.84
N PHE A 336 15.54 3.99 -1.90
CA PHE A 336 14.87 4.44 -3.13
C PHE A 336 14.41 5.88 -3.02
N ARG A 337 14.35 6.52 -4.17
CA ARG A 337 13.72 7.81 -4.37
C ARG A 337 12.73 7.71 -5.53
N THR A 338 11.50 8.16 -5.31
CA THR A 338 10.50 8.36 -6.34
C THR A 338 10.37 9.84 -6.62
N ASP A 339 10.72 10.26 -7.82
CA ASP A 339 10.65 11.65 -8.25
C ASP A 339 9.20 12.10 -8.52
N ARG A 340 9.00 13.40 -8.72
CA ARG A 340 7.68 14.00 -8.97
C ARG A 340 7.00 13.44 -10.23
N ASP A 341 7.77 13.00 -11.22
CA ASP A 341 7.28 12.33 -12.42
C ASP A 341 6.87 10.88 -12.18
N ARG A 342 6.94 10.43 -10.92
CA ARG A 342 6.57 9.08 -10.45
C ARG A 342 7.53 7.97 -10.86
N THR A 343 8.73 8.30 -11.35
CA THR A 343 9.78 7.33 -11.61
C THR A 343 10.58 7.05 -10.35
N THR A 344 10.91 5.78 -10.12
CA THR A 344 11.64 5.36 -8.92
C THR A 344 13.04 4.91 -9.26
N GLN A 345 14.02 5.38 -8.50
CA GLN A 345 15.43 5.04 -8.64
C GLN A 345 15.99 4.54 -7.33
N LYS A 346 16.86 3.54 -7.40
CA LYS A 346 17.72 3.20 -6.28
C LYS A 346 18.81 4.28 -6.17
N ILE A 347 18.90 4.91 -5.00
CA ILE A 347 19.85 6.00 -4.76
C ILE A 347 21.03 5.59 -3.88
N ALA A 348 20.87 4.60 -3.01
CA ALA A 348 21.91 4.09 -2.13
C ALA A 348 21.59 2.65 -1.72
N SER A 349 22.52 1.98 -1.03
CA SER A 349 22.35 0.59 -0.59
C SER A 349 23.14 0.27 0.69
N GLY A 350 23.04 -0.97 1.15
CA GLY A 350 23.83 -1.46 2.26
C GLY A 350 23.22 -1.27 3.65
N VAL A 351 21.89 -1.08 3.73
CA VAL A 351 21.16 -0.95 4.99
C VAL A 351 20.47 -2.27 5.37
N ARG A 352 20.32 -2.51 6.67
CA ARG A 352 19.61 -3.70 7.17
C ARG A 352 18.39 -3.30 7.98
N ASN A 353 17.20 -3.85 7.61
CA ASN A 353 15.95 -3.67 8.37
C ASN A 353 15.78 -2.24 8.90
N CYS A 354 15.81 -1.29 8.01
CA CYS A 354 15.89 0.12 8.34
C CYS A 354 14.47 0.64 8.66
N MET A 355 14.02 0.46 9.90
CA MET A 355 12.71 0.95 10.36
C MET A 355 12.72 2.45 10.61
N GLY A 356 13.86 3.03 10.95
CA GLY A 356 14.03 4.45 11.13
C GLY A 356 14.10 5.17 9.80
N VAL A 357 13.10 5.98 9.53
CA VAL A 357 13.02 6.85 8.36
C VAL A 357 12.55 8.22 8.81
N GLY A 358 13.17 9.27 8.28
CA GLY A 358 12.85 10.65 8.60
C GLY A 358 13.72 11.60 7.82
N GLY A 359 13.86 12.81 8.31
CA GLY A 359 14.66 13.86 7.69
C GLY A 359 13.99 15.22 7.81
N THR A 360 14.38 16.11 6.94
CA THR A 360 13.75 17.42 6.74
C THR A 360 13.34 17.59 5.28
N ASP A 361 12.92 18.78 4.93
CA ASP A 361 12.68 19.14 3.53
C ASP A 361 13.94 19.02 2.66
N ASP A 362 15.14 19.18 3.24
CA ASP A 362 16.41 19.25 2.51
C ASP A 362 17.15 17.91 2.43
N TYR A 363 16.95 17.02 3.39
CA TYR A 363 17.69 15.75 3.45
C TYR A 363 16.86 14.60 4.03
N PHE A 364 17.21 13.41 3.58
CA PHE A 364 16.61 12.16 4.00
C PHE A 364 17.55 11.41 4.96
N TRP A 365 17.00 10.95 6.06
CA TRP A 365 17.68 10.11 7.05
C TRP A 365 17.12 8.70 7.07
N ALA A 366 18.05 7.77 7.18
CA ALA A 366 17.77 6.35 7.36
C ALA A 366 18.48 5.84 8.61
N ALA A 367 17.80 5.06 9.43
CA ALA A 367 18.39 4.47 10.62
C ALA A 367 18.30 2.94 10.58
N PRO A 368 19.33 2.25 10.01
CA PRO A 368 19.39 0.81 9.96
C PRO A 368 19.65 0.20 11.33
N GLN A 369 19.18 -1.03 11.51
CA GLN A 369 19.61 -1.87 12.61
C GLN A 369 21.08 -2.26 12.43
N GLU A 370 21.71 -2.70 13.53
CA GLU A 370 23.03 -3.32 13.46
C GLU A 370 23.07 -4.42 12.39
N GLY A 371 24.11 -4.42 11.60
CA GLY A 371 24.32 -5.36 10.49
C GLY A 371 25.45 -6.34 10.77
N THR A 372 25.76 -7.14 9.76
CA THR A 372 26.88 -8.09 9.86
C THR A 372 28.23 -7.37 10.02
N TRP A 373 28.39 -6.22 9.39
CA TRP A 373 29.62 -5.44 9.36
C TRP A 373 29.53 -4.11 10.14
N THR A 374 28.33 -3.66 10.44
CA THR A 374 28.09 -2.50 11.29
C THR A 374 27.82 -2.98 12.71
N PRO A 375 28.68 -2.68 13.68
CA PRO A 375 28.60 -3.27 15.03
C PRO A 375 27.47 -2.69 15.87
N THR A 376 26.88 -1.59 15.44
CA THR A 376 25.78 -0.88 16.11
C THR A 376 24.80 -0.36 15.08
N SER A 377 23.61 0.06 15.54
CA SER A 377 22.71 0.91 14.76
C SER A 377 23.37 2.26 14.46
N ALA A 378 22.88 2.94 13.44
CA ALA A 378 23.44 4.22 13.01
C ALA A 378 22.32 5.13 12.48
N ILE A 379 22.60 6.42 12.39
CA ILE A 379 21.81 7.37 11.61
C ILE A 379 22.63 7.76 10.39
N LEU A 380 22.04 7.58 9.23
CA LEU A 380 22.62 7.89 7.94
C LEU A 380 21.97 9.16 7.41
N GLU A 381 22.75 10.15 7.02
CA GLU A 381 22.29 11.15 6.08
C GLU A 381 22.55 10.60 4.69
N VAL A 382 21.49 10.30 3.96
CA VAL A 382 21.59 9.50 2.75
C VAL A 382 22.12 10.30 1.59
N VAL A 383 23.24 9.85 1.03
CA VAL A 383 23.88 10.43 -0.13
C VAL A 383 23.77 9.47 -1.32
N ARG A 384 23.43 10.00 -2.49
CA ARG A 384 23.30 9.22 -3.72
C ARG A 384 24.60 8.54 -4.10
N GLY A 385 24.52 7.25 -4.43
CA GLY A 385 25.64 6.42 -4.85
C GLY A 385 26.40 5.74 -3.70
N GLU A 386 26.03 6.01 -2.45
CA GLU A 386 26.73 5.47 -1.29
C GLU A 386 26.30 4.06 -0.90
N GLU A 387 27.24 3.31 -0.27
CA GLU A 387 27.04 1.97 0.30
C GLU A 387 27.32 2.01 1.80
N TYR A 388 26.36 1.57 2.61
CA TYR A 388 26.39 1.73 4.07
C TYR A 388 26.75 0.45 4.85
N GLY A 389 27.38 -0.51 4.19
CA GLY A 389 28.19 -1.51 4.89
C GLY A 389 27.55 -2.86 5.15
N LEU A 390 26.35 -3.18 4.65
CA LEU A 390 25.82 -4.53 4.79
C LEU A 390 26.70 -5.58 4.09
N ALA A 391 27.30 -5.24 2.96
CA ALA A 391 28.17 -6.11 2.19
C ALA A 391 29.66 -6.09 2.63
N GLY A 392 30.03 -5.23 3.58
CA GLY A 392 31.35 -5.17 4.17
C GLY A 392 32.45 -4.57 3.30
N LYS A 393 32.10 -3.84 2.24
CA LYS A 393 33.05 -3.18 1.33
C LYS A 393 32.70 -1.69 1.20
N ASN A 394 33.72 -0.84 1.20
CA ASN A 394 33.61 0.61 0.95
C ASN A 394 32.48 1.28 1.77
N ILE A 395 32.51 1.07 3.06
CA ILE A 395 31.48 1.55 3.98
C ILE A 395 31.52 3.07 4.05
N SER A 396 30.46 3.73 3.64
CA SER A 396 30.27 5.16 3.83
C SER A 396 30.02 5.51 5.28
N ALA A 397 30.59 6.64 5.74
CA ALA A 397 30.43 7.07 7.12
C ALA A 397 28.97 7.47 7.41
N PRO A 398 28.37 7.02 8.52
CA PRO A 398 27.06 7.50 8.96
C PRO A 398 27.18 8.94 9.51
N LEU A 399 26.03 9.59 9.70
CA LEU A 399 25.95 10.83 10.48
C LEU A 399 26.47 10.59 11.91
N CYS A 400 26.02 9.50 12.54
CA CYS A 400 26.55 8.99 13.80
C CYS A 400 26.22 7.51 13.98
N PHE A 401 27.02 6.83 14.80
CA PHE A 401 26.69 5.51 15.35
C PHE A 401 25.89 5.65 16.64
N ILE A 402 24.93 4.75 16.85
CA ILE A 402 24.10 4.71 18.04
C ILE A 402 24.65 3.62 18.98
N PRO A 403 25.11 3.95 20.19
CA PRO A 403 25.56 2.94 21.15
C PRO A 403 24.45 1.94 21.47
N ARG A 404 24.77 0.65 21.58
CA ARG A 404 23.78 -0.43 21.88
C ARG A 404 23.00 -0.19 23.17
N GLY A 405 23.56 0.52 24.13
CA GLY A 405 22.86 0.89 25.37
C GLY A 405 21.79 1.95 25.18
N VAL A 406 21.86 2.72 24.08
CA VAL A 406 20.86 3.71 23.70
C VAL A 406 19.78 3.06 22.83
N ASP A 407 20.19 2.41 21.75
CA ASP A 407 19.28 1.74 20.83
C ASP A 407 20.00 0.61 20.07
N ASN A 408 19.29 -0.50 19.88
CA ASN A 408 19.75 -1.62 19.06
C ASN A 408 18.78 -1.95 17.92
N SER A 409 17.65 -1.23 17.86
CA SER A 409 16.60 -1.45 16.86
C SER A 409 15.84 -0.14 16.68
N THR A 410 16.32 0.67 15.78
CA THR A 410 15.79 2.01 15.50
C THR A 410 14.33 1.97 15.03
N GLY A 411 13.55 2.94 15.50
CA GLY A 411 12.19 3.22 15.07
C GLY A 411 12.13 4.45 14.17
N GLY A 412 10.97 5.08 14.07
CA GLY A 412 10.77 6.29 13.27
C GLY A 412 11.60 7.48 13.77
N MET A 413 11.84 8.43 12.90
CA MET A 413 12.47 9.71 13.20
C MET A 413 11.59 10.84 12.72
N LEU A 414 11.59 11.96 13.44
CA LEU A 414 10.81 13.14 13.08
C LEU A 414 11.52 14.43 13.50
N GLU A 415 11.24 15.50 12.77
CA GLU A 415 11.56 16.86 13.17
C GLU A 415 10.43 17.40 14.06
N VAL A 416 10.80 18.09 15.13
CA VAL A 416 9.87 18.78 16.02
C VAL A 416 9.52 20.13 15.42
N THR A 417 8.34 20.23 14.81
CA THR A 417 7.90 21.46 14.15
C THR A 417 6.99 22.35 15.02
N SER A 418 6.59 21.86 16.21
CA SER A 418 5.68 22.59 17.11
C SER A 418 6.43 23.37 18.18
N ASP A 419 6.10 24.62 18.36
CA ASP A 419 6.57 25.50 19.43
C ASP A 419 6.15 25.06 20.85
N LYS A 420 5.11 24.21 20.94
CA LYS A 420 4.67 23.60 22.20
C LYS A 420 5.73 22.72 22.86
N TRP A 421 6.72 22.26 22.07
CA TRP A 421 7.88 21.55 22.60
C TRP A 421 8.99 22.45 23.16
N GLY A 422 8.75 23.78 23.17
CA GLY A 422 9.68 24.76 23.73
C GLY A 422 11.05 24.69 23.05
N PRO A 423 12.16 24.47 23.82
CA PRO A 423 13.51 24.52 23.25
C PRO A 423 13.82 23.38 22.25
N PHE A 424 12.95 22.42 22.11
CA PHE A 424 13.13 21.31 21.15
C PHE A 424 12.56 21.58 19.76
N MET A 425 11.90 22.71 19.56
CA MET A 425 11.47 23.13 18.22
C MET A 425 12.66 23.17 17.27
N GLY A 426 12.54 22.57 16.10
CA GLY A 426 13.61 22.40 15.12
C GLY A 426 14.62 21.28 15.44
N SER A 427 14.46 20.59 16.57
CA SER A 427 15.27 19.42 16.90
C SER A 427 14.69 18.16 16.25
N HIS A 428 15.54 17.13 16.12
CA HIS A 428 15.13 15.83 15.61
C HIS A 428 15.06 14.82 16.74
N ILE A 429 13.99 14.02 16.74
CA ILE A 429 13.78 12.93 17.69
C ILE A 429 13.81 11.61 16.95
N GLY A 430 14.62 10.68 17.44
CA GLY A 430 14.61 9.28 17.05
C GLY A 430 13.89 8.42 18.10
N LEU A 431 13.18 7.42 17.63
CA LEU A 431 12.48 6.45 18.47
C LEU A 431 13.23 5.12 18.44
N SER A 432 13.28 4.45 19.59
CA SER A 432 13.83 3.11 19.72
C SER A 432 12.71 2.08 19.84
N TYR A 433 12.63 1.17 18.88
CA TYR A 433 11.80 -0.02 19.00
C TYR A 433 12.39 -1.00 20.02
N GLY A 434 13.73 -1.12 20.03
CA GLY A 434 14.43 -2.11 20.84
C GLY A 434 14.39 -1.83 22.35
N SER A 435 14.50 -0.57 22.75
CA SER A 435 14.50 -0.16 24.17
C SER A 435 13.22 0.55 24.61
N GLY A 436 12.33 0.89 23.67
CA GLY A 436 11.09 1.62 23.98
C GLY A 436 11.34 3.05 24.47
N THR A 437 12.44 3.66 24.06
CA THR A 437 12.87 5.00 24.44
C THR A 437 12.90 5.95 23.24
N HIS A 438 13.26 7.18 23.48
CA HIS A 438 13.53 8.19 22.46
C HIS A 438 14.84 8.91 22.79
N TYR A 439 15.39 9.55 21.78
CA TYR A 439 16.65 10.31 21.90
C TYR A 439 16.62 11.50 20.93
N LEU A 440 17.36 12.55 21.29
CA LEU A 440 17.63 13.65 20.37
C LEU A 440 18.70 13.25 19.37
N ILE A 441 18.56 13.72 18.15
CA ILE A 441 19.54 13.60 17.08
C ILE A 441 20.13 14.98 16.85
N LEU A 442 21.41 15.11 17.07
CA LEU A 442 22.17 16.32 16.81
C LEU A 442 22.87 16.21 15.48
N ARG A 443 22.90 17.30 14.72
CA ARG A 443 23.55 17.39 13.41
C ARG A 443 24.43 18.62 13.35
N ASP A 444 25.70 18.41 13.03
CA ASP A 444 26.66 19.45 12.70
C ASP A 444 27.04 19.38 11.23
N ALA A 445 26.78 20.45 10.51
CA ALA A 445 27.05 20.59 9.06
C ALA A 445 28.30 21.46 8.78
N THR A 446 29.11 21.78 9.80
CA THR A 446 30.28 22.66 9.62
C THR A 446 31.44 21.97 8.93
N SER A 447 31.46 20.65 8.90
CA SER A 447 32.47 19.86 8.19
C SER A 447 32.01 19.48 6.77
N ILE A 448 32.99 19.04 5.94
CA ILE A 448 32.73 18.59 4.55
C ILE A 448 31.66 17.50 4.49
N ARG A 449 31.61 16.60 5.47
CA ARG A 449 30.53 15.65 5.71
C ARG A 449 29.87 15.99 7.02
N PRO A 450 28.54 16.09 7.07
CA PRO A 450 27.83 16.26 8.33
C PRO A 450 28.17 15.16 9.31
N GLN A 451 28.29 15.57 10.57
CA GLN A 451 28.50 14.68 11.71
C GLN A 451 27.37 14.87 12.71
N GLY A 452 27.14 13.89 13.55
CA GLY A 452 26.06 13.96 14.51
C GLY A 452 26.33 13.16 15.78
N ALA A 453 25.37 13.27 16.67
CA ALA A 453 25.34 12.51 17.92
C ALA A 453 23.90 12.20 18.32
N VAL A 454 23.72 11.22 19.19
CA VAL A 454 22.44 10.95 19.84
C VAL A 454 22.53 11.26 21.31
N VAL A 455 21.49 11.90 21.87
CA VAL A 455 21.38 12.24 23.28
C VAL A 455 20.11 11.59 23.83
N PRO A 456 20.26 10.56 24.71
CA PRO A 456 19.14 9.86 25.34
C PRO A 456 18.28 10.75 26.23
#